data_86c88c77f4290df9e5786595382c0c49
#
_entry.id   86c88c77f4290df9e5786595382c0c49
#
_cell.length_a   1.000
_cell.length_b   1.000
_cell.length_c   1.000
_cell.angle_alpha   90.00
_cell.angle_beta   90.00
_cell.angle_gamma   90.00
#
_symmetry.space_group_name_H-M   'P 1'
#
loop_
_entity.id
_entity.type
_entity.pdbx_description
1 polymer ?
#
loop_
_entity_poly.entity_id
_entity_poly.type
_entity_poly.pdbx_seq_one_letter_code
_entity_poly.pdbx_strand_id
1 'polypeptide(L)'
;MHRFTLPCAVQHFRLFPLSLGEIVSQQRVQELHLSLTQGRWQHLKWGYPFQEAPPGAHLWAWFAPDTLSVSSAWKNLTNALSGQLCASLNFVDDTVTVSPKRSFQPQGWVRSANSSLLRYAALPRESVCTENLTPWKKLLPCSSKAGLATLLHALQLFTANYMSLALDLKTVCQDEDCVHATLELQMSVSLVFDTVAAQNGYQTWSLSKLFGAGIKTSCPLSSMSTIYVDISNNGSVGTYRLSPEPTQLVVSGEGAHKRSLAIYDLKHHVAQGRLNLAAQYEKPHIFWLIPEPPLHITRYIQGYGLERGGIVNRIQNNNPTKAVRVVLLDIIPWFLRVYLHTLKISSGPRQLKAEHVSYQPGRDRERPHHLELTLILPPAAETIVAYEFERAFLKWTEYPPDANHGFYIGSAVLSALLDEPVANYSGDISVCPSLRHWLTIVEAKKGSGGLLQRLASKAKGLFRKSSSESSGCGDSSDQDKKNK
;
A
#
# COMPACT_ATOMS: atom_id res chain seq x y z
N MET A 1 1.84 14.62 -7.80
CA MET A 1 0.44 14.20 -7.88
C MET A 1 -0.16 14.83 -9.13
N HIS A 2 -0.66 14.03 -10.06
CA HIS A 2 -1.37 14.54 -11.24
C HIS A 2 -2.83 14.19 -11.07
N ARG A 3 -3.68 15.20 -10.95
CA ARG A 3 -5.12 15.10 -10.85
C ARG A 3 -5.73 15.55 -12.16
N PHE A 4 -6.53 14.71 -12.79
CA PHE A 4 -7.21 15.03 -14.05
C PHE A 4 -8.70 14.86 -13.83
N THR A 5 -9.45 15.91 -14.04
CA THR A 5 -10.91 15.91 -14.06
C THR A 5 -11.41 16.06 -15.47
N LEU A 6 -12.29 15.17 -15.92
CA LEU A 6 -12.89 15.21 -17.24
C LEU A 6 -14.41 15.12 -17.16
N PRO A 7 -15.16 15.97 -17.90
CA PRO A 7 -16.59 15.81 -18.03
C PRO A 7 -16.95 14.48 -18.68
N CYS A 8 -18.01 13.81 -18.23
CA CYS A 8 -18.49 12.52 -18.74
C CYS A 8 -18.78 12.46 -20.25
N ALA A 9 -18.77 13.58 -20.94
CA ALA A 9 -19.16 13.69 -22.35
C ALA A 9 -18.00 14.02 -23.28
N VAL A 10 -16.72 13.68 -23.00
CA VAL A 10 -15.68 14.32 -23.76
C VAL A 10 -14.49 13.51 -24.19
N GLN A 11 -14.31 13.62 -25.35
CA GLN A 11 -13.35 13.47 -26.45
C GLN A 11 -11.89 13.97 -26.21
N HIS A 12 -11.43 14.33 -25.00
CA HIS A 12 -10.08 14.80 -24.78
C HIS A 12 -9.13 13.70 -24.27
N PHE A 13 -8.95 12.64 -25.05
CA PHE A 13 -8.04 11.54 -24.76
C PHE A 13 -6.54 11.91 -24.68
N ARG A 14 -6.17 13.18 -24.87
CA ARG A 14 -4.80 13.62 -24.65
C ARG A 14 -4.43 13.72 -23.16
N LEU A 15 -5.42 13.94 -22.30
CA LEU A 15 -5.23 14.05 -20.85
C LEU A 15 -5.64 12.79 -20.12
N PHE A 16 -6.78 12.21 -20.49
CA PHE A 16 -7.27 10.96 -19.91
C PHE A 16 -6.91 9.77 -20.83
N PRO A 17 -6.34 8.67 -20.30
CA PRO A 17 -6.00 7.51 -21.10
C PRO A 17 -7.24 6.86 -21.70
N LEU A 18 -7.30 6.74 -23.03
CA LEU A 18 -8.42 6.14 -23.75
C LEU A 18 -8.69 4.71 -23.28
N SER A 19 -7.63 3.90 -23.13
CA SER A 19 -7.74 2.50 -22.70
C SER A 19 -8.43 2.33 -21.34
N LEU A 20 -8.13 3.19 -20.37
CA LEU A 20 -8.83 3.19 -19.07
C LEU A 20 -10.29 3.63 -19.21
N GLY A 21 -10.55 4.65 -20.04
CA GLY A 21 -11.90 5.13 -20.31
C GLY A 21 -12.79 4.03 -20.93
N GLU A 22 -12.25 3.27 -21.87
CA GLU A 22 -12.93 2.14 -22.49
C GLU A 22 -13.21 1.01 -21.48
N ILE A 23 -12.22 0.60 -20.69
CA ILE A 23 -12.37 -0.44 -19.67
C ILE A 23 -13.48 -0.06 -18.67
N VAL A 24 -13.42 1.16 -18.14
CA VAL A 24 -14.38 1.67 -17.15
C VAL A 24 -15.79 1.75 -17.74
N SER A 25 -15.92 2.26 -18.96
CA SER A 25 -17.22 2.38 -19.64
C SER A 25 -17.82 1.02 -19.97
N GLN A 26 -17.04 0.10 -20.54
CA GLN A 26 -17.51 -1.22 -20.94
C GLN A 26 -17.93 -2.07 -19.73
N GLN A 27 -17.21 -1.98 -18.61
CA GLN A 27 -17.51 -2.75 -17.41
C GLN A 27 -18.44 -2.01 -16.45
N ARG A 28 -18.96 -0.82 -16.80
CA ARG A 28 -19.88 -0.04 -15.97
C ARG A 28 -19.32 0.30 -14.58
N VAL A 29 -18.04 0.58 -14.50
CA VAL A 29 -17.36 0.94 -13.25
C VAL A 29 -17.60 2.42 -12.95
N GLN A 30 -18.00 2.74 -11.72
CA GLN A 30 -18.17 4.13 -11.24
C GLN A 30 -16.98 4.58 -10.41
N GLU A 31 -16.32 3.65 -9.72
CA GLU A 31 -15.14 3.93 -8.90
C GLU A 31 -14.20 2.72 -8.95
N LEU A 32 -12.89 2.96 -9.04
CA LEU A 32 -11.86 1.94 -9.15
C LEU A 32 -10.61 2.37 -8.39
N HIS A 33 -10.11 1.51 -7.55
CA HIS A 33 -8.86 1.70 -6.83
C HIS A 33 -7.97 0.48 -7.00
N LEU A 34 -6.78 0.71 -7.54
CA LEU A 34 -5.77 -0.33 -7.75
C LEU A 34 -4.44 0.15 -7.17
N SER A 35 -3.79 -0.70 -6.41
CA SER A 35 -2.40 -0.49 -6.00
C SER A 35 -1.54 -1.72 -6.28
N LEU A 36 -0.31 -1.48 -6.72
CA LEU A 36 0.74 -2.47 -6.93
C LEU A 36 1.92 -2.06 -6.04
N THR A 37 2.22 -2.87 -5.02
CA THR A 37 3.11 -2.46 -3.94
C THR A 37 4.22 -3.48 -3.69
N GLN A 38 5.45 -2.98 -3.66
CA GLN A 38 6.63 -3.70 -3.21
C GLN A 38 7.07 -3.20 -1.83
N GLY A 39 7.32 -4.12 -0.93
CA GLY A 39 7.70 -3.80 0.44
C GLY A 39 6.49 -3.61 1.35
N ARG A 40 6.77 -3.27 2.60
CA ARG A 40 5.75 -3.05 3.63
C ARG A 40 6.00 -1.69 4.27
N TRP A 41 4.95 -0.88 4.38
CA TRP A 41 5.03 0.39 5.06
C TRP A 41 5.30 0.22 6.57
N GLN A 42 6.22 1.00 7.10
CA GLN A 42 6.60 0.96 8.51
C GLN A 42 6.08 2.21 9.22
N HIS A 43 4.84 2.16 9.71
CA HIS A 43 4.14 3.30 10.33
C HIS A 43 4.93 3.95 11.48
N LEU A 44 5.61 3.15 12.32
CA LEU A 44 6.41 3.65 13.43
C LEU A 44 7.69 4.37 13.01
N LYS A 45 8.18 4.11 11.78
CA LYS A 45 9.41 4.74 11.28
C LYS A 45 9.15 5.85 10.27
N TRP A 46 8.10 5.69 9.45
CA TRP A 46 7.83 6.58 8.31
C TRP A 46 6.55 7.40 8.49
N GLY A 47 5.85 7.21 9.61
CA GLY A 47 4.59 7.88 9.89
C GLY A 47 3.45 7.39 8.98
N TYR A 48 2.57 8.31 8.60
CA TYR A 48 1.46 8.03 7.70
C TYR A 48 1.89 8.03 6.25
N PRO A 49 1.49 7.02 5.46
CA PRO A 49 1.69 7.05 4.01
C PRO A 49 0.70 8.04 3.38
N PHE A 50 1.06 8.53 2.20
CA PHE A 50 0.13 9.31 1.38
C PHE A 50 -1.12 8.49 1.00
N GLN A 51 -0.92 7.20 0.72
CA GLN A 51 -1.95 6.23 0.41
C GLN A 51 -1.57 4.89 1.01
N GLU A 52 -2.50 4.31 1.75
CA GLU A 52 -2.35 2.97 2.29
C GLU A 52 -2.43 1.94 1.17
N ALA A 53 -1.43 1.08 1.12
CA ALA A 53 -1.38 0.00 0.15
C ALA A 53 -0.70 -1.23 0.74
N PRO A 54 -1.36 -2.40 0.71
CA PRO A 54 -0.75 -3.64 1.16
C PRO A 54 0.30 -4.12 0.15
N PRO A 55 1.26 -4.95 0.57
CA PRO A 55 2.16 -5.61 -0.35
C PRO A 55 1.39 -6.45 -1.39
N GLY A 56 1.87 -6.43 -2.63
CA GLY A 56 1.24 -7.12 -3.75
C GLY A 56 0.24 -6.27 -4.51
N ALA A 57 -0.75 -6.88 -5.14
CA ALA A 57 -1.83 -6.20 -5.81
C ALA A 57 -3.07 -6.10 -4.92
N HIS A 58 -3.69 -4.95 -4.91
CA HIS A 58 -4.89 -4.64 -4.15
C HIS A 58 -5.85 -3.89 -5.05
N LEU A 59 -7.08 -4.40 -5.18
CA LEU A 59 -8.06 -3.90 -6.12
C LEU A 59 -9.46 -3.89 -5.50
N TRP A 60 -10.17 -2.77 -5.64
CA TRP A 60 -11.58 -2.70 -5.36
C TRP A 60 -12.30 -1.77 -6.32
N ALA A 61 -13.57 -2.07 -6.60
CA ALA A 61 -14.35 -1.30 -7.54
C ALA A 61 -15.85 -1.30 -7.19
N TRP A 62 -16.48 -0.16 -7.43
CA TRP A 62 -17.93 0.03 -7.41
C TRP A 62 -18.49 0.00 -8.81
N PHE A 63 -19.52 -0.81 -9.01
CA PHE A 63 -20.21 -0.96 -10.29
C PHE A 63 -21.52 -0.17 -10.31
N ALA A 64 -21.97 0.18 -11.49
CA ALA A 64 -23.25 0.84 -11.67
C ALA A 64 -24.43 -0.11 -11.38
N PRO A 65 -25.57 0.39 -10.87
CA PRO A 65 -26.72 -0.46 -10.53
C PRO A 65 -27.33 -1.17 -11.75
N ASP A 66 -27.16 -0.64 -12.93
CA ASP A 66 -27.63 -1.19 -14.21
C ASP A 66 -26.69 -2.24 -14.82
N THR A 67 -25.69 -2.69 -14.07
CA THR A 67 -24.79 -3.77 -14.49
C THR A 67 -25.51 -5.12 -14.44
N LEU A 68 -25.65 -5.80 -15.58
CA LEU A 68 -26.39 -7.05 -15.71
C LEU A 68 -25.84 -8.14 -14.78
N SER A 69 -24.52 -8.28 -14.73
CA SER A 69 -23.82 -9.23 -13.85
C SER A 69 -22.55 -8.61 -13.32
N VAL A 70 -22.54 -8.23 -12.05
CA VAL A 70 -21.35 -7.64 -11.39
C VAL A 70 -20.19 -8.62 -11.34
N SER A 71 -20.44 -9.91 -11.19
CA SER A 71 -19.38 -10.93 -11.18
C SER A 71 -18.70 -11.08 -12.54
N SER A 72 -19.48 -11.06 -13.63
CA SER A 72 -18.91 -11.09 -15.00
C SER A 72 -18.15 -9.79 -15.30
N ALA A 73 -18.72 -8.62 -14.93
CA ALA A 73 -18.06 -7.33 -15.11
C ALA A 73 -16.75 -7.26 -14.31
N TRP A 74 -16.73 -7.77 -13.07
CA TRP A 74 -15.52 -7.88 -12.24
C TRP A 74 -14.44 -8.73 -12.90
N LYS A 75 -14.79 -9.92 -13.38
CA LYS A 75 -13.86 -10.82 -14.09
C LYS A 75 -13.28 -10.18 -15.34
N ASN A 76 -14.12 -9.52 -16.14
CA ASN A 76 -13.66 -8.81 -17.33
C ASN A 76 -12.78 -7.62 -16.97
N LEU A 77 -13.11 -6.88 -15.90
CA LEU A 77 -12.31 -5.77 -15.39
C LEU A 77 -10.90 -6.24 -14.98
N THR A 78 -10.82 -7.31 -14.18
CA THR A 78 -9.53 -7.85 -13.72
C THR A 78 -8.68 -8.35 -14.87
N ASN A 79 -9.28 -9.01 -15.87
CA ASN A 79 -8.59 -9.46 -17.08
C ASN A 79 -8.08 -8.28 -17.93
N ALA A 80 -8.91 -7.26 -18.11
CA ALA A 80 -8.52 -6.06 -18.87
C ALA A 80 -7.38 -5.28 -18.19
N LEU A 81 -7.46 -5.11 -16.86
CA LEU A 81 -6.41 -4.46 -16.09
C LEU A 81 -5.12 -5.30 -16.05
N SER A 82 -5.24 -6.63 -16.01
CA SER A 82 -4.08 -7.53 -16.15
C SER A 82 -3.33 -7.28 -17.43
N GLY A 83 -4.03 -7.23 -18.57
CA GLY A 83 -3.42 -6.94 -19.87
C GLY A 83 -2.88 -5.50 -19.95
N GLN A 84 -3.60 -4.52 -19.39
CA GLN A 84 -3.20 -3.10 -19.42
C GLN A 84 -1.92 -2.83 -18.62
N LEU A 85 -1.72 -3.52 -17.48
CA LEU A 85 -0.65 -3.23 -16.52
C LEU A 85 0.38 -4.34 -16.39
N CYS A 86 0.24 -5.43 -17.16
CA CYS A 86 1.08 -6.62 -17.06
C CYS A 86 1.16 -7.16 -15.61
N ALA A 87 0.03 -7.12 -14.89
CA ALA A 87 -0.11 -7.63 -13.53
C ALA A 87 -0.94 -8.90 -13.53
N SER A 88 -0.69 -9.80 -12.58
CA SER A 88 -1.37 -11.11 -12.52
C SER A 88 -2.83 -11.04 -12.03
N LEU A 89 -3.52 -9.93 -12.31
CA LEU A 89 -4.91 -9.70 -11.88
C LEU A 89 -5.91 -10.69 -12.52
N ASN A 90 -5.54 -11.37 -13.59
CA ASN A 90 -6.30 -12.45 -14.17
C ASN A 90 -6.47 -13.67 -13.24
N PHE A 91 -5.63 -13.80 -12.20
CA PHE A 91 -5.78 -14.79 -11.13
C PHE A 91 -6.76 -14.38 -10.04
N VAL A 92 -7.34 -13.19 -10.13
CA VAL A 92 -8.44 -12.79 -9.24
C VAL A 92 -9.68 -13.59 -9.63
N ASP A 93 -10.06 -14.52 -8.77
CA ASP A 93 -11.22 -15.39 -8.89
C ASP A 93 -12.12 -15.29 -7.64
N ASP A 94 -13.13 -16.12 -7.56
CA ASP A 94 -14.09 -16.13 -6.45
C ASP A 94 -13.42 -16.56 -5.13
N THR A 95 -12.28 -17.27 -5.17
CA THR A 95 -11.57 -17.73 -3.95
C THR A 95 -10.84 -16.60 -3.22
N VAL A 96 -10.63 -15.46 -3.86
CA VAL A 96 -9.96 -14.26 -3.30
C VAL A 96 -10.85 -13.01 -3.35
N THR A 97 -12.02 -13.09 -4.00
CA THR A 97 -12.95 -11.97 -4.15
C THR A 97 -13.99 -11.95 -3.05
N VAL A 98 -14.23 -10.77 -2.49
CA VAL A 98 -15.30 -10.52 -1.50
C VAL A 98 -16.11 -9.28 -1.86
N SER A 99 -17.31 -9.17 -1.26
CA SER A 99 -18.18 -7.99 -1.34
C SER A 99 -18.40 -7.45 0.07
N PRO A 100 -17.52 -6.58 0.57
CA PRO A 100 -17.64 -5.99 1.91
C PRO A 100 -18.93 -5.19 2.05
N LYS A 101 -19.52 -5.25 3.24
CA LYS A 101 -20.80 -4.54 3.51
C LYS A 101 -20.59 -3.13 4.07
N ARG A 102 -19.50 -2.94 4.82
CA ARG A 102 -19.22 -1.71 5.57
C ARG A 102 -17.87 -1.09 5.27
N SER A 103 -16.90 -1.93 4.89
CA SER A 103 -15.58 -1.47 4.45
C SER A 103 -15.65 -0.93 3.01
N PHE A 104 -14.66 -0.13 2.63
CA PHE A 104 -14.55 0.45 1.29
C PHE A 104 -15.77 1.27 0.83
N GLN A 105 -16.21 2.20 1.70
CA GLN A 105 -17.24 3.14 1.31
C GLN A 105 -16.80 3.98 0.10
N PRO A 106 -17.71 4.40 -0.78
CA PRO A 106 -17.37 5.20 -1.94
C PRO A 106 -16.64 6.48 -1.55
N GLN A 107 -15.56 6.80 -2.25
CA GLN A 107 -14.81 8.05 -2.10
C GLN A 107 -15.30 9.12 -3.07
N GLY A 108 -15.89 8.70 -4.19
CA GLY A 108 -16.56 9.53 -5.15
C GLY A 108 -18.08 9.40 -5.08
N TRP A 109 -18.75 10.00 -6.03
CA TRP A 109 -20.18 9.84 -6.19
C TRP A 109 -20.50 8.49 -6.86
N VAL A 110 -21.41 7.73 -6.28
CA VAL A 110 -21.96 6.51 -6.87
C VAL A 110 -23.47 6.56 -6.86
N ARG A 111 -24.12 6.07 -7.92
CA ARG A 111 -25.60 6.04 -8.01
C ARG A 111 -26.26 5.24 -6.91
N SER A 112 -25.57 4.22 -6.40
CA SER A 112 -26.04 3.40 -5.30
C SER A 112 -24.84 2.82 -4.54
N ALA A 113 -24.84 3.01 -3.23
CA ALA A 113 -23.84 2.44 -2.33
C ALA A 113 -24.26 1.05 -1.80
N ASN A 114 -25.00 0.27 -2.59
CA ASN A 114 -25.35 -1.10 -2.23
C ASN A 114 -24.10 -1.99 -2.33
N SER A 115 -23.75 -2.66 -1.24
CA SER A 115 -22.58 -3.54 -1.14
C SER A 115 -22.56 -4.69 -2.17
N SER A 116 -23.71 -5.06 -2.74
CA SER A 116 -23.76 -6.03 -3.85
C SER A 116 -23.05 -5.56 -5.10
N LEU A 117 -22.88 -4.23 -5.27
CA LEU A 117 -22.18 -3.59 -6.38
C LEU A 117 -20.67 -3.40 -6.13
N LEU A 118 -20.20 -3.70 -4.93
CA LEU A 118 -18.79 -3.62 -4.56
C LEU A 118 -18.10 -4.96 -4.75
N ARG A 119 -16.90 -4.94 -5.28
CA ARG A 119 -15.97 -6.07 -5.29
C ARG A 119 -14.61 -5.63 -4.78
N TYR A 120 -14.00 -6.50 -4.00
CA TYR A 120 -12.66 -6.32 -3.44
C TYR A 120 -11.87 -7.61 -3.58
N ALA A 121 -10.60 -7.50 -3.95
CA ALA A 121 -9.65 -8.60 -3.94
C ALA A 121 -8.23 -8.10 -3.65
N ALA A 122 -7.40 -8.97 -3.10
CA ALA A 122 -5.98 -8.73 -2.90
C ALA A 122 -5.17 -9.97 -3.30
N LEU A 123 -4.06 -9.72 -3.98
CA LEU A 123 -3.07 -10.73 -4.36
C LEU A 123 -1.74 -10.42 -3.66
N PRO A 124 -1.51 -10.90 -2.43
CA PRO A 124 -0.34 -10.51 -1.63
C PRO A 124 1.00 -11.02 -2.19
N ARG A 125 0.98 -11.92 -3.18
CA ARG A 125 2.17 -12.47 -3.82
C ARG A 125 2.51 -11.81 -5.15
N GLU A 126 1.69 -10.88 -5.63
CA GLU A 126 1.99 -10.17 -6.86
C GLU A 126 3.32 -9.43 -6.71
N SER A 127 4.25 -9.73 -7.59
CA SER A 127 5.54 -9.07 -7.62
C SER A 127 5.48 -7.85 -8.53
N VAL A 128 5.80 -6.68 -7.99
CA VAL A 128 5.86 -5.45 -8.78
C VAL A 128 7.23 -5.35 -9.46
N CYS A 129 7.23 -5.20 -10.77
CA CYS A 129 8.44 -5.19 -11.58
C CYS A 129 8.39 -4.14 -12.70
N THR A 130 9.42 -4.12 -13.54
CA THR A 130 9.51 -3.19 -14.68
C THR A 130 8.39 -3.35 -15.68
N GLU A 131 7.83 -4.56 -15.78
CA GLU A 131 6.70 -4.87 -16.67
C GLU A 131 5.41 -4.17 -16.25
N ASN A 132 5.21 -3.95 -14.95
CA ASN A 132 4.08 -3.17 -14.44
C ASN A 132 4.34 -1.66 -14.56
N LEU A 133 5.54 -1.22 -14.22
CA LEU A 133 5.91 0.19 -14.23
C LEU A 133 5.83 0.80 -15.64
N THR A 134 6.25 0.08 -16.66
CA THR A 134 6.33 0.60 -18.03
C THR A 134 4.95 0.97 -18.59
N PRO A 135 3.94 0.10 -18.60
CA PRO A 135 2.59 0.47 -19.04
C PRO A 135 1.93 1.49 -18.11
N TRP A 136 2.15 1.42 -16.78
CA TRP A 136 1.65 2.40 -15.83
C TRP A 136 2.16 3.82 -16.16
N LYS A 137 3.45 3.98 -16.45
CA LYS A 137 4.04 5.25 -16.87
C LYS A 137 3.44 5.80 -18.17
N LYS A 138 3.03 4.94 -19.09
CA LYS A 138 2.41 5.35 -20.35
C LYS A 138 1.04 5.98 -20.16
N LEU A 139 0.37 5.70 -19.04
CA LEU A 139 -0.91 6.33 -18.69
C LEU A 139 -0.74 7.79 -18.22
N LEU A 140 0.48 8.18 -17.80
CA LEU A 140 0.76 9.54 -17.37
C LEU A 140 0.74 10.54 -18.55
N PRO A 141 0.37 11.80 -18.30
CA PRO A 141 0.53 12.85 -19.29
C PRO A 141 1.94 12.94 -19.80
N CYS A 142 2.11 13.36 -21.04
CA CYS A 142 3.40 13.41 -21.71
C CYS A 142 4.13 12.05 -21.76
N SER A 143 3.44 10.95 -21.50
CA SER A 143 3.98 9.57 -21.51
C SER A 143 5.31 9.43 -20.76
N SER A 144 5.43 10.10 -19.61
CA SER A 144 6.66 10.19 -18.80
C SER A 144 7.91 10.76 -19.49
N LYS A 145 7.77 11.47 -20.62
CA LYS A 145 8.89 12.06 -21.33
C LYS A 145 9.23 13.48 -20.85
N ALA A 146 8.37 14.11 -20.06
CA ALA A 146 8.54 15.45 -19.53
C ALA A 146 7.96 15.59 -18.11
N GLY A 147 8.41 16.59 -17.37
CA GLY A 147 7.96 16.91 -16.03
C GLY A 147 8.45 15.92 -14.96
N LEU A 148 7.72 15.85 -13.86
CA LEU A 148 8.04 14.98 -12.71
C LEU A 148 8.12 13.48 -13.09
N ALA A 149 7.36 13.05 -14.07
CA ALA A 149 7.33 11.67 -14.53
C ALA A 149 8.67 11.19 -15.12
N THR A 150 9.57 12.12 -15.49
CA THR A 150 10.93 11.78 -15.94
C THR A 150 11.81 11.21 -14.83
N LEU A 151 11.44 11.41 -13.55
CA LEU A 151 12.15 10.84 -12.40
C LEU A 151 11.87 9.35 -12.21
N LEU A 152 10.85 8.79 -12.87
CA LEU A 152 10.43 7.40 -12.69
C LEU A 152 11.31 6.43 -13.49
N HIS A 153 12.57 6.32 -13.08
CA HIS A 153 13.53 5.34 -13.61
C HIS A 153 13.45 4.03 -12.84
N ALA A 154 13.22 2.92 -13.55
CA ALA A 154 13.04 1.60 -12.95
C ALA A 154 14.19 1.22 -12.01
N LEU A 155 15.44 1.43 -12.44
CA LEU A 155 16.63 1.07 -11.65
C LEU A 155 16.60 1.68 -10.23
N GLN A 156 16.26 2.95 -10.10
CA GLN A 156 16.19 3.63 -8.82
C GLN A 156 14.93 3.28 -8.04
N LEU A 157 13.79 3.15 -8.72
CA LEU A 157 12.52 2.83 -8.05
C LEU A 157 12.57 1.46 -7.35
N PHE A 158 13.18 0.46 -8.00
CA PHE A 158 13.27 -0.89 -7.43
C PHE A 158 14.35 -1.05 -6.35
N THR A 159 15.21 -0.04 -6.13
CA THR A 159 16.13 0.01 -4.97
C THR A 159 15.49 0.64 -3.73
N ALA A 160 14.28 1.18 -3.84
CA ALA A 160 13.55 1.74 -2.69
C ALA A 160 13.15 0.65 -1.69
N ASN A 161 13.14 1.00 -0.40
CA ASN A 161 12.69 0.11 0.67
C ASN A 161 11.18 -0.18 0.62
N TYR A 162 10.44 0.77 0.04
CA TYR A 162 9.02 0.67 -0.23
C TYR A 162 8.72 1.39 -1.53
N MET A 163 7.90 0.77 -2.36
CA MET A 163 7.37 1.34 -3.60
C MET A 163 5.92 0.91 -3.78
N SER A 164 5.04 1.87 -4.03
CA SER A 164 3.65 1.62 -4.38
C SER A 164 3.27 2.46 -5.58
N LEU A 165 2.70 1.81 -6.58
CA LEU A 165 2.08 2.42 -7.75
C LEU A 165 0.57 2.33 -7.55
N ALA A 166 -0.14 3.45 -7.57
CA ALA A 166 -1.59 3.41 -7.42
C ALA A 166 -2.29 4.15 -8.56
N LEU A 167 -3.51 3.70 -8.80
CA LEU A 167 -4.43 4.24 -9.76
C LEU A 167 -5.81 4.29 -9.10
N ASP A 168 -6.29 5.50 -8.89
CA ASP A 168 -7.58 5.78 -8.27
C ASP A 168 -8.44 6.54 -9.27
N LEU A 169 -9.60 5.98 -9.55
CA LEU A 169 -10.56 6.56 -10.45
C LEU A 169 -11.88 6.69 -9.72
N LYS A 170 -12.44 7.88 -9.72
CA LYS A 170 -13.72 8.14 -9.07
C LYS A 170 -14.54 9.17 -9.86
N THR A 171 -15.85 9.11 -9.67
CA THR A 171 -16.78 10.10 -10.19
C THR A 171 -16.87 11.28 -9.22
N VAL A 172 -16.69 12.49 -9.74
CA VAL A 172 -16.81 13.75 -9.00
C VAL A 172 -17.93 14.59 -9.62
N CYS A 173 -18.84 15.07 -8.77
CA CYS A 173 -19.91 15.95 -9.17
C CYS A 173 -19.44 17.40 -9.20
N GLN A 174 -19.88 18.16 -10.21
CA GLN A 174 -19.61 19.60 -10.31
C GLN A 174 -20.70 20.43 -9.62
N ASP A 175 -21.89 19.84 -9.48
CA ASP A 175 -23.09 20.41 -8.92
C ASP A 175 -23.62 19.52 -7.77
N GLU A 176 -24.43 20.08 -6.89
CA GLU A 176 -24.99 19.36 -5.74
C GLU A 176 -25.88 18.19 -6.16
N ASP A 177 -26.61 18.34 -7.25
CA ASP A 177 -27.53 17.32 -7.80
C ASP A 177 -26.82 16.28 -8.67
N CYS A 178 -25.51 16.45 -8.92
CA CYS A 178 -24.69 15.57 -9.76
C CYS A 178 -25.24 15.37 -11.19
N VAL A 179 -25.83 16.40 -11.76
CA VAL A 179 -26.28 16.38 -13.17
C VAL A 179 -25.05 16.37 -14.09
N HIS A 180 -24.00 17.11 -13.71
CA HIS A 180 -22.72 17.14 -14.40
C HIS A 180 -21.67 16.39 -13.60
N ALA A 181 -21.51 15.11 -13.92
CA ALA A 181 -20.49 14.24 -13.34
C ALA A 181 -19.23 14.22 -14.21
N THR A 182 -18.08 14.22 -13.58
CA THR A 182 -16.76 14.08 -14.22
C THR A 182 -16.01 12.90 -13.66
N LEU A 183 -15.14 12.27 -14.46
CA LEU A 183 -14.21 11.26 -13.98
C LEU A 183 -12.91 11.91 -13.55
N GLU A 184 -12.51 11.68 -12.32
CA GLU A 184 -11.21 12.05 -11.78
C GLU A 184 -10.29 10.80 -11.77
N LEU A 185 -9.16 10.90 -12.45
CA LEU A 185 -8.10 9.91 -12.38
C LEU A 185 -6.94 10.47 -11.57
N GLN A 186 -6.63 9.81 -10.48
CA GLN A 186 -5.47 10.09 -9.65
C GLN A 186 -4.46 8.94 -9.81
N MET A 187 -3.25 9.26 -10.22
CA MET A 187 -2.15 8.32 -10.28
C MET A 187 -1.08 8.74 -9.29
N SER A 188 -0.70 7.84 -8.41
CA SER A 188 0.29 8.14 -7.36
C SER A 188 1.42 7.13 -7.33
N VAL A 189 2.59 7.59 -6.92
CA VAL A 189 3.76 6.76 -6.60
C VAL A 189 4.23 7.14 -5.21
N SER A 190 4.29 6.16 -4.33
CA SER A 190 4.84 6.33 -2.98
C SER A 190 6.16 5.59 -2.89
N LEU A 191 7.21 6.25 -2.42
CA LEU A 191 8.57 5.73 -2.36
C LEU A 191 9.19 6.04 -1.01
N VAL A 192 9.96 5.09 -0.47
CA VAL A 192 10.82 5.31 0.69
C VAL A 192 12.23 4.83 0.35
N PHE A 193 13.18 5.74 0.42
CA PHE A 193 14.60 5.46 0.22
C PHE A 193 15.35 5.48 1.55
N ASP A 194 16.22 4.51 1.77
CA ASP A 194 17.19 4.56 2.84
C ASP A 194 18.43 5.35 2.37
N THR A 195 18.41 6.65 2.66
CA THR A 195 19.48 7.55 2.23
C THR A 195 20.76 7.36 3.05
N VAL A 196 20.65 6.83 4.27
CA VAL A 196 21.80 6.61 5.15
C VAL A 196 22.61 5.41 4.68
N ALA A 197 21.93 4.28 4.40
CA ALA A 197 22.59 3.08 3.90
C ALA A 197 23.18 3.28 2.49
N ALA A 198 22.47 4.00 1.63
CA ALA A 198 22.89 4.24 0.25
C ALA A 198 24.08 5.23 0.12
N GLN A 199 24.40 6.00 1.14
CA GLN A 199 25.38 7.09 1.09
C GLN A 199 26.49 7.01 2.16
N ASN A 200 26.79 5.81 2.67
CA ASN A 200 27.85 5.60 3.67
C ASN A 200 27.71 6.54 4.91
N GLY A 201 26.49 6.77 5.36
CA GLY A 201 26.21 7.63 6.52
C GLY A 201 25.95 9.11 6.23
N TYR A 202 26.11 9.56 4.99
CA TYR A 202 25.75 10.92 4.60
C TYR A 202 24.25 11.03 4.34
N GLN A 203 23.62 12.00 4.97
CA GLN A 203 22.16 12.20 4.90
C GLN A 203 21.73 13.19 3.80
N THR A 204 22.67 13.78 3.08
CA THR A 204 22.36 14.70 1.99
C THR A 204 21.63 13.97 0.85
N TRP A 205 20.50 14.47 0.43
CA TRP A 205 19.78 13.94 -0.72
C TRP A 205 19.63 14.96 -1.83
N SER A 206 19.44 14.48 -3.03
CA SER A 206 19.04 15.30 -4.18
C SER A 206 18.24 14.45 -5.16
N LEU A 207 17.47 15.11 -6.04
CA LEU A 207 16.71 14.38 -7.07
C LEU A 207 17.63 13.52 -7.93
N SER A 208 18.81 14.03 -8.28
CA SER A 208 19.78 13.25 -9.06
C SER A 208 20.35 12.05 -8.31
N LYS A 209 20.53 12.14 -6.98
CA LYS A 209 20.98 11.01 -6.16
C LYS A 209 19.90 9.95 -5.98
N LEU A 210 18.65 10.39 -5.73
CA LEU A 210 17.53 9.48 -5.48
C LEU A 210 17.01 8.83 -6.77
N PHE A 211 16.93 9.60 -7.86
CA PHE A 211 16.29 9.17 -9.11
C PHE A 211 17.25 9.02 -10.30
N GLY A 212 18.53 9.26 -10.09
CA GLY A 212 19.54 9.22 -11.16
C GLY A 212 19.49 10.40 -12.13
N ALA A 213 18.51 11.29 -12.00
CA ALA A 213 18.31 12.43 -12.89
C ALA A 213 17.64 13.61 -12.19
N GLY A 214 17.92 14.83 -12.65
CA GLY A 214 17.10 16.01 -12.34
C GLY A 214 16.10 16.29 -13.46
N ILE A 215 15.16 17.16 -13.22
CA ILE A 215 14.08 17.51 -14.14
C ILE A 215 14.57 18.53 -15.15
N LYS A 216 14.44 18.25 -16.45
CA LYS A 216 14.92 19.10 -17.55
C LYS A 216 13.84 19.93 -18.19
N THR A 217 12.61 19.39 -18.24
CA THR A 217 11.48 20.00 -18.96
C THR A 217 10.21 19.88 -18.16
N SER A 218 9.30 20.84 -18.27
CA SER A 218 7.94 20.72 -17.75
C SER A 218 7.05 20.00 -18.78
N CYS A 219 6.00 19.32 -18.29
CA CYS A 219 4.99 18.74 -19.19
C CYS A 219 4.04 19.84 -19.70
N PRO A 220 3.96 20.08 -21.01
CA PRO A 220 3.11 21.14 -21.55
C PRO A 220 1.62 20.88 -21.36
N LEU A 221 1.21 19.62 -21.14
CA LEU A 221 -0.17 19.24 -20.86
C LEU A 221 -0.57 19.48 -19.39
N SER A 222 0.39 19.79 -18.52
CA SER A 222 0.11 20.04 -17.10
C SER A 222 -0.33 21.50 -16.90
N SER A 223 -1.49 21.70 -16.28
CA SER A 223 -1.95 23.03 -15.85
C SER A 223 -1.04 23.57 -14.73
N MET A 224 -0.71 22.72 -13.77
CA MET A 224 0.14 23.02 -12.62
C MET A 224 1.14 21.88 -12.38
N SER A 225 2.34 22.20 -11.96
CA SER A 225 3.38 21.24 -11.64
C SER A 225 4.21 21.74 -10.47
N THR A 226 3.99 21.20 -9.28
CA THR A 226 4.51 21.73 -8.01
C THR A 226 5.21 20.64 -7.22
N ILE A 227 6.31 20.99 -6.56
CA ILE A 227 7.01 20.13 -5.60
C ILE A 227 6.85 20.75 -4.22
N TYR A 228 6.41 19.96 -3.26
CA TYR A 228 6.30 20.32 -1.85
C TYR A 228 7.37 19.59 -1.07
N VAL A 229 8.14 20.32 -0.27
CA VAL A 229 9.12 19.77 0.66
C VAL A 229 8.71 20.13 2.07
N ASP A 230 8.49 19.13 2.91
CA ASP A 230 8.20 19.35 4.33
C ASP A 230 9.48 19.75 5.07
N ILE A 231 9.48 20.96 5.62
CA ILE A 231 10.59 21.55 6.38
C ILE A 231 10.21 21.80 7.84
N SER A 232 9.14 21.16 8.32
CA SER A 232 8.61 21.40 9.69
C SER A 232 9.65 21.14 10.79
N ASN A 233 10.56 20.20 10.57
CA ASN A 233 11.60 19.83 11.53
C ASN A 233 12.93 20.57 11.32
N ASN A 234 13.00 21.55 10.42
CA ASN A 234 14.19 22.35 10.21
C ASN A 234 14.40 23.29 11.40
N GLY A 235 15.51 23.16 12.08
CA GLY A 235 15.86 23.97 13.25
C GLY A 235 15.68 23.30 14.61
N SER A 236 14.90 22.23 14.73
CA SER A 236 14.71 21.53 16.02
C SER A 236 15.73 20.42 16.26
N VAL A 237 16.22 19.75 15.21
CA VAL A 237 17.09 18.58 15.33
C VAL A 237 18.35 18.70 14.44
N GLY A 238 18.41 19.69 13.61
CA GLY A 238 19.53 19.99 12.71
C GLY A 238 19.10 20.94 11.63
N THR A 239 20.01 21.81 11.21
CA THR A 239 19.76 22.74 10.12
C THR A 239 20.13 22.10 8.79
N TYR A 240 19.32 22.33 7.78
CA TYR A 240 19.66 21.98 6.42
C TYR A 240 19.27 23.11 5.47
N ARG A 241 19.95 23.18 4.35
CA ARG A 241 19.68 24.17 3.29
C ARG A 241 19.12 23.45 2.08
N LEU A 242 18.09 24.04 1.51
CA LEU A 242 17.52 23.59 0.22
C LEU A 242 18.20 24.35 -0.92
N SER A 243 18.54 23.66 -1.98
CA SER A 243 19.07 24.23 -3.21
C SER A 243 18.33 23.61 -4.42
N PRO A 244 17.80 24.43 -5.35
CA PRO A 244 17.67 25.88 -5.31
C PRO A 244 16.73 26.39 -4.21
N GLU A 245 16.67 27.69 -4.01
CA GLU A 245 15.72 28.30 -3.08
C GLU A 245 14.27 28.05 -3.50
N PRO A 246 13.33 27.85 -2.54
CA PRO A 246 11.94 27.60 -2.86
C PRO A 246 11.27 28.85 -3.46
N THR A 247 10.27 28.63 -4.30
CA THR A 247 9.43 29.72 -4.86
C THR A 247 8.62 30.41 -3.76
N GLN A 248 8.15 29.64 -2.79
CA GLN A 248 7.31 30.11 -1.67
C GLN A 248 7.48 29.24 -0.45
N LEU A 249 7.38 29.86 0.73
CA LEU A 249 7.28 29.15 2.01
C LEU A 249 5.87 29.31 2.55
N VAL A 250 5.21 28.21 2.89
CA VAL A 250 3.83 28.21 3.41
C VAL A 250 3.80 27.42 4.71
N VAL A 251 3.07 27.98 5.68
CA VAL A 251 2.75 27.27 6.93
C VAL A 251 1.29 26.86 6.86
N SER A 252 1.05 25.56 6.98
CA SER A 252 -0.28 24.95 6.92
C SER A 252 -0.59 24.20 8.20
N GLY A 253 -1.86 24.16 8.60
CA GLY A 253 -2.33 23.49 9.81
C GLY A 253 -2.34 24.37 11.04
N GLU A 254 -2.97 23.88 12.11
CA GLU A 254 -3.11 24.57 13.40
C GLU A 254 -2.54 23.72 14.54
N GLY A 255 -2.06 24.38 15.59
CA GLY A 255 -1.58 23.74 16.82
C GLY A 255 -0.45 22.73 16.58
N ALA A 256 -0.62 21.53 17.11
CA ALA A 256 0.36 20.44 16.99
C ALA A 256 0.51 19.88 15.56
N HIS A 257 -0.42 20.19 14.67
CA HIS A 257 -0.41 19.76 13.26
C HIS A 257 0.16 20.83 12.31
N LYS A 258 0.78 21.87 12.85
CA LYS A 258 1.42 22.93 12.07
C LYS A 258 2.59 22.36 11.27
N ARG A 259 2.56 22.54 9.93
CA ARG A 259 3.61 22.14 9.02
C ARG A 259 4.12 23.32 8.21
N SER A 260 5.43 23.37 8.04
CA SER A 260 6.08 24.33 7.18
C SER A 260 6.48 23.64 5.87
N LEU A 261 6.00 24.15 4.77
CA LEU A 261 6.21 23.58 3.44
C LEU A 261 6.99 24.55 2.55
N ALA A 262 8.05 24.08 1.91
CA ALA A 262 8.73 24.77 0.85
C ALA A 262 8.13 24.34 -0.49
N ILE A 263 7.66 25.29 -1.27
CA ILE A 263 6.95 25.08 -2.53
C ILE A 263 7.86 25.47 -3.69
N TYR A 264 7.94 24.59 -4.69
CA TYR A 264 8.66 24.82 -5.93
C TYR A 264 7.71 24.71 -7.11
N ASP A 265 7.55 25.80 -7.86
CA ASP A 265 6.89 25.76 -9.17
C ASP A 265 7.86 25.23 -10.21
N LEU A 266 7.57 24.04 -10.75
CA LEU A 266 8.42 23.39 -11.73
C LEU A 266 8.61 24.22 -13.00
N LYS A 267 7.56 24.91 -13.47
CA LYS A 267 7.64 25.72 -14.70
C LYS A 267 8.65 26.86 -14.53
N HIS A 268 8.60 27.52 -13.38
CA HIS A 268 9.51 28.62 -13.07
C HIS A 268 10.97 28.16 -12.99
N HIS A 269 11.25 27.09 -12.22
CA HIS A 269 12.61 26.61 -12.01
C HIS A 269 13.23 25.97 -13.26
N VAL A 270 12.44 25.25 -14.05
CA VAL A 270 12.94 24.64 -15.31
C VAL A 270 13.24 25.67 -16.38
N ALA A 271 12.53 26.80 -16.39
CA ALA A 271 12.86 27.91 -17.30
C ALA A 271 14.26 28.51 -17.03
N GLN A 272 14.76 28.40 -15.81
CA GLN A 272 16.09 28.84 -15.39
C GLN A 272 17.17 27.79 -15.65
N GLY A 273 16.81 26.57 -16.02
CA GLY A 273 17.71 25.47 -16.30
C GLY A 273 17.21 24.13 -15.75
N ARG A 274 18.11 23.15 -15.63
CA ARG A 274 17.78 21.83 -15.06
C ARG A 274 17.55 21.94 -13.56
N LEU A 275 16.36 21.55 -13.09
CA LEU A 275 16.06 21.48 -11.67
C LEU A 275 16.65 20.21 -11.05
N ASN A 276 17.54 20.38 -10.10
CA ASN A 276 18.05 19.32 -9.22
C ASN A 276 17.90 19.77 -7.78
N LEU A 277 16.71 19.57 -7.22
CA LEU A 277 16.44 19.91 -5.83
C LEU A 277 17.30 19.05 -4.91
N ALA A 278 17.99 19.68 -3.96
CA ALA A 278 18.87 19.03 -3.00
C ALA A 278 18.68 19.61 -1.60
N ALA A 279 18.84 18.75 -0.59
CA ALA A 279 18.97 19.16 0.80
C ALA A 279 20.38 18.80 1.29
N GLN A 280 21.08 19.78 1.86
CA GLN A 280 22.39 19.65 2.46
C GLN A 280 22.26 19.85 3.96
N TYR A 281 22.60 18.82 4.74
CA TYR A 281 22.55 18.85 6.20
C TYR A 281 23.90 19.31 6.77
N GLU A 282 23.86 20.20 7.71
CA GLU A 282 25.07 20.68 8.43
C GLU A 282 25.51 19.68 9.51
N LYS A 283 24.55 18.95 10.08
CA LYS A 283 24.78 17.92 11.09
C LYS A 283 23.97 16.67 10.76
N PRO A 284 24.33 15.49 11.28
CA PRO A 284 23.50 14.30 11.14
C PRO A 284 22.06 14.58 11.59
N HIS A 285 21.08 14.32 10.72
CA HIS A 285 19.67 14.52 11.01
C HIS A 285 19.10 13.32 11.72
N ILE A 286 18.33 13.55 12.79
CA ILE A 286 17.66 12.51 13.54
C ILE A 286 16.20 12.44 13.08
N PHE A 287 15.79 11.33 12.50
CA PHE A 287 14.45 11.13 11.89
C PHE A 287 13.39 10.59 12.87
N TRP A 288 13.66 10.62 14.19
CA TRP A 288 12.84 9.94 15.21
C TRP A 288 11.55 10.69 15.61
N LEU A 289 11.34 11.90 15.15
CA LEU A 289 10.22 12.75 15.58
C LEU A 289 9.05 12.73 14.60
N ILE A 290 8.75 11.55 14.05
CA ILE A 290 7.56 11.38 13.22
C ILE A 290 6.37 11.15 14.18
N PRO A 291 5.27 11.92 14.04
CA PRO A 291 4.10 11.71 14.87
C PRO A 291 3.54 10.30 14.65
N GLU A 292 3.22 9.64 15.75
CA GLU A 292 2.59 8.33 15.69
C GLU A 292 1.24 8.42 14.96
N PRO A 293 0.91 7.40 14.12
CA PRO A 293 -0.36 7.37 13.46
C PRO A 293 -1.51 7.32 14.48
N PRO A 294 -2.63 8.04 14.25
CA PRO A 294 -3.77 8.03 15.18
C PRO A 294 -4.37 6.63 15.36
N LEU A 295 -4.30 5.82 14.31
CA LEU A 295 -4.68 4.40 14.33
C LEU A 295 -3.57 3.58 13.70
N HIS A 296 -3.31 2.42 14.28
CA HIS A 296 -2.38 1.45 13.74
C HIS A 296 -2.90 0.04 13.95
N ILE A 297 -2.77 -0.82 12.95
CA ILE A 297 -3.12 -2.24 13.05
C ILE A 297 -1.91 -3.10 12.75
N THR A 298 -1.73 -4.16 13.52
CA THR A 298 -0.74 -5.21 13.25
C THR A 298 -1.43 -6.56 13.24
N ARG A 299 -1.31 -7.30 12.15
CA ARG A 299 -1.84 -8.65 11.99
C ARG A 299 -0.72 -9.68 12.02
N TYR A 300 -0.91 -10.78 12.74
CA TYR A 300 0.03 -11.90 12.74
C TYR A 300 -0.68 -13.22 13.01
N ILE A 301 0.00 -14.31 12.65
CA ILE A 301 -0.44 -15.66 12.95
C ILE A 301 0.22 -16.09 14.25
N GLN A 302 -0.57 -16.60 15.17
CA GLN A 302 -0.14 -17.22 16.41
C GLN A 302 -0.09 -18.74 16.24
N GLY A 303 0.89 -19.37 16.86
CA GLY A 303 1.09 -20.81 16.81
C GLY A 303 2.35 -21.22 16.06
N TYR A 304 2.60 -22.51 16.02
CA TYR A 304 3.87 -23.07 15.50
C TYR A 304 3.77 -23.55 14.04
N GLY A 305 2.71 -23.20 13.33
CA GLY A 305 2.52 -23.58 11.94
C GLY A 305 2.10 -25.04 11.74
N LEU A 306 1.63 -25.70 12.80
CA LEU A 306 1.05 -27.05 12.76
C LEU A 306 -0.43 -27.00 12.29
N GLU A 307 -1.21 -28.00 12.64
CA GLU A 307 -2.61 -28.13 12.23
C GLU A 307 -3.47 -26.94 12.67
N ARG A 308 -3.25 -26.47 13.91
CA ARG A 308 -4.00 -25.36 14.52
C ARG A 308 -3.15 -24.12 14.67
N GLY A 309 -3.80 -23.00 14.55
CA GLY A 309 -3.20 -21.70 14.77
C GLY A 309 -4.26 -20.65 15.12
N GLY A 310 -3.82 -19.43 15.35
CA GLY A 310 -4.68 -18.28 15.59
C GLY A 310 -4.32 -17.12 14.68
N ILE A 311 -5.30 -16.29 14.34
CA ILE A 311 -5.09 -14.98 13.74
C ILE A 311 -5.31 -13.93 14.82
N VAL A 312 -4.37 -13.01 14.94
CA VAL A 312 -4.41 -11.92 15.91
C VAL A 312 -4.25 -10.60 15.18
N ASN A 313 -5.23 -9.73 15.37
CA ASN A 313 -5.18 -8.34 14.93
C ASN A 313 -5.04 -7.46 16.18
N ARG A 314 -3.93 -6.73 16.27
CA ARG A 314 -3.66 -5.73 17.33
C ARG A 314 -3.92 -4.36 16.76
N ILE A 315 -4.89 -3.66 17.31
CA ILE A 315 -5.33 -2.34 16.86
C ILE A 315 -4.99 -1.33 17.95
N GLN A 316 -4.17 -0.37 17.62
CA GLN A 316 -3.78 0.71 18.52
C GLN A 316 -4.55 1.97 18.18
N ASN A 317 -5.24 2.54 19.18
CA ASN A 317 -5.81 3.87 19.12
C ASN A 317 -4.88 4.83 19.88
N ASN A 318 -4.17 5.69 19.16
CA ASN A 318 -3.25 6.65 19.73
C ASN A 318 -3.93 8.00 20.08
N ASN A 319 -5.23 8.13 19.82
CA ASN A 319 -5.96 9.31 20.25
C ASN A 319 -6.10 9.31 21.79
N PRO A 320 -5.59 10.33 22.48
CA PRO A 320 -5.55 10.32 23.96
C PRO A 320 -6.92 10.46 24.59
N THR A 321 -7.89 11.07 23.93
CA THR A 321 -9.17 11.48 24.52
C THR A 321 -10.40 10.87 23.87
N LYS A 322 -10.32 10.54 22.56
CA LYS A 322 -11.49 10.11 21.79
C LYS A 322 -11.48 8.60 21.56
N ALA A 323 -12.61 7.97 21.82
CA ALA A 323 -12.89 6.63 21.32
C ALA A 323 -13.15 6.70 19.81
N VAL A 324 -12.65 5.72 19.05
CA VAL A 324 -12.78 5.70 17.60
C VAL A 324 -13.59 4.49 17.16
N ARG A 325 -14.61 4.73 16.35
CA ARG A 325 -15.41 3.68 15.71
C ARG A 325 -14.70 3.22 14.46
N VAL A 326 -14.46 1.91 14.38
CA VAL A 326 -13.75 1.29 13.26
C VAL A 326 -14.51 0.10 12.70
N VAL A 327 -14.25 -0.21 11.43
CA VAL A 327 -14.67 -1.45 10.78
C VAL A 327 -13.42 -2.24 10.43
N LEU A 328 -13.27 -3.39 11.05
CA LEU A 328 -12.21 -4.36 10.74
C LEU A 328 -12.76 -5.36 9.73
N LEU A 329 -12.17 -5.42 8.55
CA LEU A 329 -12.40 -6.44 7.54
C LEU A 329 -11.25 -7.43 7.56
N ASP A 330 -11.58 -8.69 7.77
CA ASP A 330 -10.63 -9.80 7.75
C ASP A 330 -11.07 -10.84 6.71
N ILE A 331 -10.21 -11.07 5.74
CA ILE A 331 -10.41 -12.04 4.68
C ILE A 331 -9.47 -13.20 4.92
N ILE A 332 -10.05 -14.37 5.17
CA ILE A 332 -9.28 -15.56 5.51
C ILE A 332 -9.45 -16.57 4.37
N PRO A 333 -8.35 -17.07 3.80
CA PRO A 333 -8.40 -18.05 2.73
C PRO A 333 -9.21 -19.29 3.14
N TRP A 334 -9.92 -19.90 2.19
CA TRP A 334 -10.78 -21.08 2.40
C TRP A 334 -10.04 -22.27 3.03
N PHE A 335 -8.75 -22.39 2.82
CA PHE A 335 -7.93 -23.48 3.39
C PHE A 335 -7.59 -23.30 4.87
N LEU A 336 -8.03 -22.22 5.51
CA LEU A 336 -8.00 -22.00 6.94
C LEU A 336 -9.43 -22.07 7.48
N ARG A 337 -9.79 -23.16 8.16
CA ARG A 337 -11.10 -23.35 8.77
C ARG A 337 -11.21 -22.54 10.04
N VAL A 338 -11.97 -21.48 10.02
CA VAL A 338 -12.10 -20.53 11.14
C VAL A 338 -13.09 -21.05 12.18
N TYR A 339 -12.68 -21.02 13.43
CA TYR A 339 -13.53 -21.30 14.60
C TYR A 339 -14.06 -19.99 15.19
N LEU A 340 -15.15 -19.47 14.63
CA LEU A 340 -15.70 -18.17 15.04
C LEU A 340 -16.12 -18.11 16.52
N HIS A 341 -16.48 -19.24 17.14
CA HIS A 341 -16.81 -19.30 18.56
C HIS A 341 -15.61 -18.99 19.47
N THR A 342 -14.38 -19.05 18.95
CA THR A 342 -13.16 -18.67 19.67
C THR A 342 -12.84 -17.18 19.57
N LEU A 343 -13.66 -16.38 18.85
CA LEU A 343 -13.45 -14.96 18.69
C LEU A 343 -13.44 -14.24 20.05
N LYS A 344 -12.30 -13.63 20.36
CA LYS A 344 -12.07 -12.83 21.55
C LYS A 344 -11.69 -11.42 21.15
N ILE A 345 -12.35 -10.44 21.76
CA ILE A 345 -12.06 -9.02 21.57
C ILE A 345 -11.76 -8.46 22.95
N SER A 346 -10.57 -7.96 23.17
CA SER A 346 -10.15 -7.45 24.47
C SER A 346 -9.32 -6.17 24.35
N SER A 347 -9.44 -5.30 25.34
CA SER A 347 -8.57 -4.14 25.49
C SER A 347 -8.03 -4.12 26.93
N GLY A 348 -6.76 -4.51 27.08
CA GLY A 348 -6.18 -4.84 28.38
C GLY A 348 -7.00 -5.94 29.08
N PRO A 349 -7.42 -5.74 30.34
CA PRO A 349 -8.20 -6.72 31.08
C PRO A 349 -9.71 -6.73 30.71
N ARG A 350 -10.18 -5.76 29.92
CA ARG A 350 -11.59 -5.62 29.56
C ARG A 350 -11.91 -6.43 28.30
N GLN A 351 -12.95 -7.25 28.38
CA GLN A 351 -13.53 -7.86 27.20
C GLN A 351 -14.47 -6.88 26.52
N LEU A 352 -14.26 -6.64 25.23
CA LEU A 352 -15.11 -5.79 24.41
C LEU A 352 -16.09 -6.63 23.60
N LYS A 353 -17.23 -6.01 23.27
CA LYS A 353 -18.21 -6.60 22.34
C LYS A 353 -18.18 -5.79 21.04
N ALA A 354 -18.24 -6.49 19.91
CA ALA A 354 -18.46 -5.83 18.63
C ALA A 354 -19.89 -5.26 18.58
N GLU A 355 -20.06 -4.03 18.07
CA GLU A 355 -21.36 -3.45 17.80
C GLU A 355 -22.09 -4.23 16.70
N HIS A 356 -21.31 -4.70 15.73
CA HIS A 356 -21.84 -5.48 14.61
C HIS A 356 -20.81 -6.51 14.18
N VAL A 357 -21.33 -7.72 13.91
CA VAL A 357 -20.54 -8.85 13.37
C VAL A 357 -21.22 -9.31 12.09
N SER A 358 -20.51 -9.26 10.98
CA SER A 358 -20.93 -9.86 9.72
C SER A 358 -19.95 -10.94 9.35
N TYR A 359 -20.39 -12.17 9.27
CA TYR A 359 -19.54 -13.30 8.91
C TYR A 359 -20.16 -14.10 7.78
N GLN A 360 -19.37 -14.32 6.75
CA GLN A 360 -19.67 -15.22 5.65
C GLN A 360 -18.66 -16.37 5.69
N PRO A 361 -19.09 -17.59 5.96
CA PRO A 361 -18.17 -18.73 5.99
C PRO A 361 -17.58 -19.01 4.61
N GLY A 362 -16.31 -19.38 4.60
CA GLY A 362 -15.64 -19.87 3.40
C GLY A 362 -16.25 -21.18 2.91
N ARG A 363 -16.01 -21.45 1.63
CA ARG A 363 -16.30 -22.76 1.02
C ARG A 363 -15.02 -23.23 0.32
N ASP A 364 -14.70 -24.49 0.50
CA ASP A 364 -13.52 -25.11 -0.07
C ASP A 364 -13.46 -24.87 -1.59
N ARG A 365 -12.40 -24.20 -2.06
CA ARG A 365 -12.12 -23.90 -3.47
C ARG A 365 -13.13 -23.00 -4.19
N GLU A 366 -14.10 -22.45 -3.46
CA GLU A 366 -15.13 -21.56 -4.04
C GLU A 366 -14.96 -20.12 -3.56
N ARG A 367 -14.87 -19.91 -2.23
CA ARG A 367 -14.83 -18.56 -1.65
C ARG A 367 -14.09 -18.52 -0.32
N PRO A 368 -13.47 -17.39 0.03
CA PRO A 368 -12.79 -17.19 1.31
C PRO A 368 -13.83 -16.97 2.44
N HIS A 369 -13.36 -17.06 3.67
CA HIS A 369 -14.09 -16.52 4.81
C HIS A 369 -14.01 -14.99 4.78
N HIS A 370 -15.10 -14.35 5.10
CA HIS A 370 -15.23 -12.91 5.15
C HIS A 370 -15.82 -12.50 6.51
N LEU A 371 -15.03 -11.83 7.31
CA LEU A 371 -15.40 -11.34 8.65
C LEU A 371 -15.31 -9.83 8.69
N GLU A 372 -16.41 -9.15 8.95
CA GLU A 372 -16.44 -7.71 9.24
C GLU A 372 -16.90 -7.47 10.67
N LEU A 373 -16.11 -6.73 11.44
CA LEU A 373 -16.40 -6.36 12.82
C LEU A 373 -16.47 -4.83 12.95
N THR A 374 -17.57 -4.30 13.46
CA THR A 374 -17.63 -2.90 13.86
C THR A 374 -17.30 -2.81 15.35
N LEU A 375 -16.25 -2.05 15.68
CA LEU A 375 -15.69 -1.93 17.02
C LEU A 375 -15.60 -0.47 17.42
N ILE A 376 -15.77 -0.21 18.74
CA ILE A 376 -15.39 1.06 19.35
C ILE A 376 -14.08 0.84 20.11
N LEU A 377 -13.03 1.48 19.64
CA LEU A 377 -11.70 1.42 20.25
C LEU A 377 -11.61 2.44 21.37
N PRO A 378 -11.27 2.05 22.61
CA PRO A 378 -11.04 2.99 23.68
C PRO A 378 -9.88 3.97 23.36
N PRO A 379 -9.88 5.19 23.94
CA PRO A 379 -8.79 6.14 23.75
C PRO A 379 -7.48 5.64 24.38
N ALA A 380 -6.35 5.98 23.79
CA ALA A 380 -4.99 5.65 24.23
C ALA A 380 -4.81 4.17 24.60
N ALA A 381 -5.46 3.25 23.84
CA ALA A 381 -5.51 1.84 24.21
C ALA A 381 -5.26 0.91 23.02
N GLU A 382 -4.74 -0.26 23.35
CA GLU A 382 -4.61 -1.38 22.42
C GLU A 382 -5.84 -2.27 22.52
N THR A 383 -6.39 -2.65 21.37
CA THR A 383 -7.47 -3.63 21.25
C THR A 383 -6.98 -4.84 20.47
N ILE A 384 -7.17 -6.01 21.02
CA ILE A 384 -6.77 -7.29 20.43
C ILE A 384 -8.02 -8.03 19.97
N VAL A 385 -8.04 -8.40 18.69
CA VAL A 385 -9.04 -9.28 18.09
C VAL A 385 -8.37 -10.57 17.69
N ALA A 386 -8.72 -11.68 18.33
CA ALA A 386 -8.09 -12.97 18.13
C ALA A 386 -9.14 -14.07 17.91
N TYR A 387 -8.84 -15.00 17.02
CA TYR A 387 -9.64 -16.20 16.78
C TYR A 387 -8.76 -17.33 16.25
N GLU A 388 -9.22 -18.56 16.46
CA GLU A 388 -8.47 -19.76 16.09
C GLU A 388 -8.92 -20.31 14.74
N PHE A 389 -8.01 -21.03 14.10
CA PHE A 389 -8.27 -21.75 12.86
C PHE A 389 -7.55 -23.10 12.83
N GLU A 390 -8.02 -23.98 11.95
CA GLU A 390 -7.37 -25.22 11.56
C GLU A 390 -7.09 -25.20 10.06
N ARG A 391 -5.98 -25.83 9.64
CA ARG A 391 -5.64 -25.91 8.21
C ARG A 391 -6.39 -27.06 7.54
N ALA A 392 -7.00 -26.78 6.40
CA ALA A 392 -7.58 -27.81 5.55
C ALA A 392 -6.47 -28.60 4.84
N PHE A 393 -6.76 -29.85 4.52
CA PHE A 393 -5.90 -30.65 3.65
C PHE A 393 -5.95 -30.12 2.22
N LEU A 394 -4.78 -29.88 1.65
CA LEU A 394 -4.60 -29.41 0.30
C LEU A 394 -4.14 -30.53 -0.61
N LYS A 395 -4.56 -30.50 -1.87
CA LYS A 395 -3.98 -31.33 -2.92
C LYS A 395 -2.56 -30.83 -3.21
N TRP A 396 -1.69 -31.71 -3.65
CA TRP A 396 -0.31 -31.32 -3.97
C TRP A 396 -0.25 -30.21 -5.06
N THR A 397 -1.20 -30.19 -5.98
CA THR A 397 -1.33 -29.17 -7.04
C THR A 397 -1.77 -27.81 -6.52
N GLU A 398 -2.30 -27.72 -5.31
CA GLU A 398 -2.76 -26.48 -4.67
C GLU A 398 -1.63 -25.77 -3.89
N TYR A 399 -0.51 -26.45 -3.70
CA TYR A 399 0.68 -25.83 -3.11
C TYR A 399 1.36 -24.91 -4.12
N PRO A 400 1.91 -23.77 -3.67
CA PRO A 400 2.70 -22.91 -4.53
C PRO A 400 3.92 -23.67 -5.08
N PRO A 401 4.45 -23.27 -6.25
CA PRO A 401 5.62 -23.92 -6.87
C PRO A 401 6.82 -24.04 -5.94
N ASP A 402 7.03 -23.05 -5.08
CA ASP A 402 8.04 -23.10 -4.01
C ASP A 402 7.38 -23.40 -2.68
N ALA A 403 7.45 -24.66 -2.27
CA ALA A 403 6.91 -25.13 -0.99
C ALA A 403 7.59 -24.49 0.23
N ASN A 404 8.81 -23.97 0.11
CA ASN A 404 9.52 -23.32 1.18
C ASN A 404 8.93 -21.98 1.59
N HIS A 405 8.21 -21.30 0.67
CA HIS A 405 7.57 -20.01 0.95
C HIS A 405 6.22 -20.15 1.66
N GLY A 406 5.59 -21.32 1.61
CA GLY A 406 4.25 -21.54 2.18
C GLY A 406 3.18 -20.67 1.53
N PHE A 407 2.12 -20.36 2.30
CA PHE A 407 1.01 -19.54 1.85
C PHE A 407 1.05 -18.15 2.46
N TYR A 408 0.68 -17.15 1.68
CA TYR A 408 0.47 -15.80 2.17
C TYR A 408 -1.00 -15.62 2.54
N ILE A 409 -1.23 -15.07 3.72
CA ILE A 409 -2.54 -14.60 4.13
C ILE A 409 -2.62 -13.12 3.81
N GLY A 410 -3.72 -12.70 3.19
CA GLY A 410 -3.95 -11.31 2.85
C GLY A 410 -3.92 -10.38 4.07
N SER A 411 -3.85 -9.10 3.81
CA SER A 411 -3.87 -8.07 4.85
C SER A 411 -5.25 -7.94 5.46
N ALA A 412 -5.33 -7.57 6.73
CA ALA A 412 -6.57 -7.04 7.30
C ALA A 412 -6.75 -5.59 6.86
N VAL A 413 -8.00 -5.17 6.70
CA VAL A 413 -8.37 -3.79 6.36
C VAL A 413 -9.08 -3.17 7.55
N LEU A 414 -8.58 -2.03 8.02
CA LEU A 414 -9.19 -1.24 9.07
C LEU A 414 -9.71 0.07 8.47
N SER A 415 -11.01 0.26 8.50
CA SER A 415 -11.66 1.49 8.04
C SER A 415 -12.16 2.29 9.24
N ALA A 416 -11.85 3.57 9.28
CA ALA A 416 -12.31 4.48 10.32
C ALA A 416 -12.76 5.80 9.72
N LEU A 417 -13.80 6.39 10.32
CA LEU A 417 -14.16 7.77 10.06
C LEU A 417 -13.50 8.63 11.12
N LEU A 418 -12.57 9.48 10.72
CA LEU A 418 -11.91 10.41 11.61
C LEU A 418 -12.54 11.80 11.46
N ASP A 419 -12.83 12.43 12.61
CA ASP A 419 -13.42 13.78 12.63
C ASP A 419 -12.41 14.87 12.23
N GLU A 420 -11.11 14.56 12.38
CA GLU A 420 -10.03 15.47 12.02
C GLU A 420 -9.38 15.01 10.72
N PRO A 421 -9.08 15.93 9.80
CA PRO A 421 -8.33 15.57 8.61
C PRO A 421 -6.96 15.05 9.04
N VAL A 422 -6.71 13.77 8.81
CA VAL A 422 -5.33 13.30 8.75
C VAL A 422 -4.69 14.17 7.69
N ALA A 423 -3.62 14.88 8.04
CA ALA A 423 -2.98 15.83 7.14
C ALA A 423 -2.61 15.11 5.84
N ASN A 424 -3.54 15.11 4.91
CA ASN A 424 -3.31 14.62 3.57
C ASN A 424 -2.40 15.63 2.90
N TYR A 425 -1.30 15.16 2.35
CA TYR A 425 -0.46 15.90 1.42
C TYR A 425 -1.17 16.15 0.07
N SER A 426 -2.50 16.30 0.07
CA SER A 426 -3.20 16.75 -1.12
C SER A 426 -2.94 18.24 -1.25
N GLY A 427 -2.22 18.61 -2.29
CA GLY A 427 -1.80 19.98 -2.57
C GLY A 427 -2.91 20.95 -2.94
N ASP A 428 -4.12 20.76 -2.43
CA ASP A 428 -5.21 21.71 -2.51
C ASP A 428 -5.50 22.23 -1.10
N ILE A 429 -4.91 23.38 -0.78
CA ILE A 429 -5.20 24.19 0.41
C ILE A 429 -6.64 24.72 0.39
N SER A 430 -7.38 24.53 -0.71
CA SER A 430 -8.75 25.01 -0.92
C SER A 430 -9.82 23.93 -0.84
N VAL A 431 -9.56 22.77 -0.26
CA VAL A 431 -10.55 21.69 -0.18
C VAL A 431 -11.57 21.97 0.92
N CYS A 432 -12.82 22.03 0.50
CA CYS A 432 -14.02 22.15 1.32
C CYS A 432 -13.93 21.40 2.67
N PRO A 433 -14.28 22.08 3.79
CA PRO A 433 -14.17 21.51 5.13
C PRO A 433 -15.19 20.41 5.45
N SER A 434 -15.98 19.95 4.49
CA SER A 434 -17.09 19.01 4.72
C SER A 434 -16.85 17.56 4.28
N LEU A 435 -15.69 17.21 3.73
CA LEU A 435 -15.38 15.83 3.36
C LEU A 435 -14.85 15.06 4.58
N ARG A 436 -15.70 14.22 5.15
CA ARG A 436 -15.31 13.21 6.14
C ARG A 436 -14.33 12.25 5.50
N HIS A 437 -13.11 12.18 6.02
CA HIS A 437 -12.08 11.31 5.46
C HIS A 437 -12.18 9.90 6.04
N TRP A 438 -12.41 8.92 5.19
CA TRP A 438 -12.27 7.52 5.54
C TRP A 438 -10.78 7.14 5.53
N LEU A 439 -10.28 6.75 6.68
CA LEU A 439 -8.95 6.16 6.80
C LEU A 439 -9.07 4.65 6.63
N THR A 440 -8.42 4.11 5.61
CA THR A 440 -8.31 2.67 5.42
C THR A 440 -6.87 2.26 5.61
N ILE A 441 -6.61 1.49 6.67
CA ILE A 441 -5.29 0.96 6.99
C ILE A 441 -5.28 -0.52 6.60
N VAL A 442 -4.29 -0.90 5.83
CA VAL A 442 -4.12 -2.28 5.37
C VAL A 442 -2.77 -2.80 5.81
N GLU A 443 -2.76 -3.85 6.62
CA GLU A 443 -1.52 -4.45 7.08
C GLU A 443 -1.46 -5.95 6.81
N ALA A 444 -0.33 -6.38 6.24
CA ALA A 444 0.04 -7.77 6.12
C ALA A 444 1.37 -8.05 6.83
N LYS A 445 1.43 -9.07 7.65
CA LYS A 445 2.69 -9.61 8.14
C LYS A 445 3.03 -10.86 7.36
N LYS A 446 4.21 -10.89 6.75
CA LYS A 446 4.78 -12.11 6.18
C LYS A 446 4.81 -13.16 7.30
N GLY A 447 4.07 -14.23 7.16
CA GLY A 447 4.17 -15.36 8.08
C GLY A 447 5.64 -15.74 8.17
N SER A 448 6.23 -15.67 9.36
CA SER A 448 7.61 -16.12 9.55
C SER A 448 7.67 -17.57 9.08
N GLY A 449 8.32 -17.81 7.96
CA GLY A 449 8.72 -19.14 7.51
C GLY A 449 9.57 -19.73 8.63
N GLY A 450 8.90 -20.40 9.58
CA GLY A 450 9.56 -20.42 10.85
C GLY A 450 10.38 -21.66 11.07
N LEU A 451 9.77 -22.77 11.11
CA LEU A 451 10.37 -23.94 11.76
C LEU A 451 11.51 -24.56 10.93
N LEU A 452 11.37 -24.59 9.60
CA LEU A 452 12.40 -25.21 8.73
C LEU A 452 13.68 -24.38 8.63
N GLN A 453 13.59 -23.03 8.64
CA GLN A 453 14.80 -22.20 8.69
C GLN A 453 15.52 -22.26 10.03
N ARG A 454 14.80 -22.41 11.15
CA ARG A 454 15.42 -22.61 12.47
C ARG A 454 16.01 -24.01 12.63
N LEU A 455 15.41 -25.03 12.01
CA LEU A 455 15.97 -26.37 11.97
C LEU A 455 17.18 -26.47 11.05
N ALA A 456 17.17 -25.80 9.90
CA ALA A 456 18.30 -25.72 9.00
C ALA A 456 19.48 -24.94 9.60
N SER A 457 19.23 -23.89 10.39
CA SER A 457 20.30 -23.18 11.10
C SER A 457 20.85 -23.96 12.27
N LYS A 458 20.01 -24.73 13.00
CA LYS A 458 20.45 -25.68 14.04
C LYS A 458 21.20 -26.87 13.47
N ALA A 459 20.78 -27.42 12.33
CA ALA A 459 21.49 -28.50 11.65
C ALA A 459 22.86 -28.03 11.13
N LYS A 460 22.98 -26.85 10.56
CA LYS A 460 24.26 -26.25 10.17
C LYS A 460 25.18 -26.00 11.38
N GLY A 461 24.62 -25.67 12.55
CA GLY A 461 25.38 -25.55 13.81
C GLY A 461 25.88 -26.88 14.35
N LEU A 462 25.11 -27.94 14.18
CA LEU A 462 25.51 -29.33 14.59
C LEU A 462 26.54 -29.93 13.63
N PHE A 463 26.41 -29.72 12.32
CA PHE A 463 27.42 -30.16 11.35
C PHE A 463 28.76 -29.41 11.47
N ARG A 464 28.76 -28.16 11.97
CA ARG A 464 29.99 -27.41 12.22
C ARG A 464 30.70 -27.81 13.52
N LYS A 465 30.01 -28.49 14.44
CA LYS A 465 30.59 -29.01 15.67
C LYS A 465 31.17 -30.42 15.51
N SER A 466 30.71 -31.19 14.51
CA SER A 466 31.25 -32.56 14.26
C SER A 466 32.46 -32.58 13.31
N SER A 467 32.80 -31.44 12.68
CA SER A 467 33.98 -31.34 11.81
C SER A 467 35.21 -30.73 12.51
N SER A 468 35.16 -30.47 13.84
CA SER A 468 36.28 -29.93 14.60
C SER A 468 36.91 -30.94 15.58
N GLU A 469 36.49 -32.21 15.56
CA GLU A 469 37.05 -33.25 16.44
C GLU A 469 37.70 -34.44 15.70
N SER A 470 38.17 -34.28 14.47
CA SER A 470 38.98 -35.31 13.82
C SER A 470 40.13 -34.72 13.01
N SER A 471 41.15 -34.24 13.69
CA SER A 471 42.47 -34.07 13.09
C SER A 471 43.55 -34.25 14.18
N GLY A 472 44.06 -35.45 14.28
CA GLY A 472 45.25 -35.78 15.02
C GLY A 472 45.70 -37.18 14.67
N CYS A 473 46.87 -37.26 14.08
CA CYS A 473 47.76 -38.37 13.80
C CYS A 473 47.91 -38.80 12.33
N GLY A 474 49.08 -38.51 11.77
CA GLY A 474 50.08 -39.51 11.45
C GLY A 474 50.57 -39.43 10.02
N ASP A 475 51.80 -38.93 9.88
CA ASP A 475 52.70 -39.04 8.74
C ASP A 475 52.81 -40.45 8.12
N SER A 476 52.95 -40.53 6.81
CA SER A 476 54.13 -41.09 6.13
C SER A 476 53.89 -41.37 4.65
N SER A 477 54.74 -40.78 3.81
CA SER A 477 55.42 -41.26 2.58
C SER A 477 54.72 -42.33 1.70
N ASP A 478 54.54 -42.14 0.42
CA ASP A 478 55.43 -42.48 -0.66
C ASP A 478 54.79 -42.36 -2.05
N GLN A 479 55.59 -41.89 -2.89
CA GLN A 479 55.74 -41.93 -4.34
C GLN A 479 54.90 -42.96 -5.18
N ASP A 480 54.59 -42.46 -6.34
CA ASP A 480 54.86 -43.02 -7.66
C ASP A 480 53.68 -43.49 -8.56
N LYS A 481 53.77 -42.90 -9.75
CA LYS A 481 53.51 -43.43 -11.08
C LYS A 481 52.13 -43.60 -11.65
N LYS A 482 51.88 -42.71 -12.62
CA LYS A 482 51.69 -42.93 -14.06
C LYS A 482 50.69 -43.98 -14.56
N ASN A 483 49.91 -43.47 -15.54
CA ASN A 483 49.33 -44.13 -16.69
C ASN A 483 48.03 -44.93 -16.57
N LYS A 484 46.99 -44.42 -17.06
CA LYS A 484 46.40 -44.53 -18.44
C LYS A 484 45.17 -43.70 -18.55
#